data_44a868092877ea2f22ef2572e834fbd3
#
_entry.id   44a868092877ea2f22ef2572e834fbd3
#
_cell.length_a   1.000
_cell.length_b   1.000
_cell.length_c   1.000
_cell.angle_alpha   90.00
_cell.angle_beta   90.00
_cell.angle_gamma   90.00
#
_symmetry.space_group_name_H-M   'P 1'
#
loop_
_entity.id
_entity.type
_entity.pdbx_description
1 polymer ?
#
loop_
_entity_poly.entity_id
_entity_poly.type
_entity_poly.pdbx_seq_one_letter_code
_entity_poly.pdbx_strand_id
1 'polypeptide(L)'
;MSRKKVMADPDVVANKTVVAAEKAVKKTAKAVETAAEATAEKVEKAAKAAAKKASQKKASVKKKMTEKLAAVKPEDIQPIEAFAKKVEEKSVEAAETAKTVVETVVEKAAEAVETVKEAVEAAPVVEEPAKEAVEAAPVVEEPAKEAELPQPRRSVAFIGSECYPFIKTGGLGDVMYALPRALIPQNCDVKVILPRYKCIPQKWQEKMIYRGAFQMDLCSDGRSFYVGIMEYIQDGVVYDFIDNEEFFSNGNPYTNLVDDIPKFCYFAKAALAALNYMNWVPDIIHCHDWQAALVPVYLKTLFANTQLAGAKTMLTIHNLRFQGVYNIPTLKYWTGLPDSVFNIDVFKTGYQDANMLKAGLAYADMITTVSNTYAGEIQTPFYGDGLDAHLRHHSYKLRGIVNGIDVEQWDPMTDSKLEKGYNAETVLLDKKANKRALQEQLGLDVDDHKYVIGLISRLTDQKGLDLVNAILPQLIDGNTQVVVLGTGDPRYEDSFRYFENAYKGSVCSNIMYDEGRAHLIYAGSDALLVPSLFEPCGLTQLIAMRYGTVPIVRETGGLKDTVQPYNQYTDEGNGFTFDRYETGLLLDAINRSKTVYFTDRTRWDEMVVRDMQKDVSWENSAKQYAELYRELKP
;
A
#
# COMPACT_ATOMS: atom_id res chain seq x y z
N MET A 1 42.51 42.88 39.69
CA MET A 1 41.07 43.24 39.77
C MET A 1 40.24 42.08 39.12
N SER A 2 39.72 41.24 39.99
CA SER A 2 38.95 40.02 39.58
C SER A 2 37.48 40.38 39.52
N ARG A 3 36.83 40.18 38.35
CA ARG A 3 35.36 40.30 38.19
C ARG A 3 34.70 38.98 38.64
N LYS A 4 34.03 39.00 39.80
CA LYS A 4 33.12 37.96 40.22
C LYS A 4 31.89 37.94 39.28
N LYS A 5 31.66 36.82 38.54
CA LYS A 5 30.38 36.50 37.92
C LYS A 5 29.40 36.16 39.04
N VAL A 6 28.34 36.92 39.16
CA VAL A 6 27.18 36.57 40.00
C VAL A 6 26.40 35.50 39.25
N MET A 7 26.38 34.30 39.77
CA MET A 7 25.48 33.23 39.29
C MET A 7 24.06 33.50 39.80
N ALA A 8 23.08 33.46 38.94
CA ALA A 8 21.68 33.62 39.31
C ALA A 8 21.22 32.40 40.14
N ASP A 9 20.40 32.68 41.13
CA ASP A 9 19.83 31.72 42.08
C ASP A 9 19.01 30.64 41.33
N PRO A 10 19.29 29.34 41.51
CA PRO A 10 18.59 28.27 40.82
C PRO A 10 17.08 28.24 41.08
N ASP A 11 16.64 28.65 42.28
CA ASP A 11 15.23 28.66 42.69
C ASP A 11 14.41 29.75 41.95
N VAL A 12 15.06 30.86 41.57
CA VAL A 12 14.43 31.94 40.78
C VAL A 12 14.27 31.52 39.31
N VAL A 13 15.13 30.66 38.78
CA VAL A 13 15.06 30.15 37.41
C VAL A 13 13.98 29.08 37.30
N ALA A 14 13.88 28.16 38.26
CA ALA A 14 12.87 27.11 38.29
C ALA A 14 11.44 27.68 38.36
N ASN A 15 11.20 28.65 39.25
CA ASN A 15 9.88 29.29 39.40
C ASN A 15 9.45 30.09 38.15
N LYS A 16 10.38 30.73 37.46
CA LYS A 16 10.10 31.40 36.18
C LYS A 16 9.74 30.40 35.05
N THR A 17 10.32 29.21 35.07
CA THR A 17 10.09 28.18 34.04
C THR A 17 8.70 27.55 34.21
N VAL A 18 8.27 27.29 35.45
CA VAL A 18 6.93 26.74 35.75
C VAL A 18 5.83 27.75 35.37
N VAL A 19 5.97 29.02 35.74
CA VAL A 19 5.02 30.09 35.39
C VAL A 19 4.98 30.34 33.88
N ALA A 20 6.10 30.13 33.16
CA ALA A 20 6.13 30.24 31.71
C ALA A 20 5.43 29.04 31.04
N ALA A 21 5.56 27.83 31.60
CA ALA A 21 4.89 26.64 31.11
C ALA A 21 3.35 26.71 31.29
N GLU A 22 2.87 27.16 32.46
CA GLU A 22 1.44 27.37 32.70
C GLU A 22 0.84 28.42 31.76
N LYS A 23 1.54 29.51 31.50
CA LYS A 23 1.09 30.52 30.52
C LYS A 23 1.07 29.95 29.09
N ALA A 24 2.04 29.10 28.74
CA ALA A 24 2.06 28.45 27.44
C ALA A 24 0.88 27.48 27.26
N VAL A 25 0.58 26.66 28.28
CA VAL A 25 -0.56 25.72 28.28
C VAL A 25 -1.89 26.46 28.13
N LYS A 26 -2.13 27.51 28.94
CA LYS A 26 -3.34 28.35 28.83
C LYS A 26 -3.48 29.04 27.47
N LYS A 27 -2.36 29.48 26.88
CA LYS A 27 -2.35 30.09 25.55
C LYS A 27 -2.66 29.06 24.46
N THR A 28 -2.17 27.84 24.59
CA THR A 28 -2.44 26.74 23.66
C THR A 28 -3.89 26.28 23.73
N ALA A 29 -4.45 26.11 24.94
CA ALA A 29 -5.87 25.77 25.13
C ALA A 29 -6.80 26.80 24.48
N LYS A 30 -6.54 28.10 24.69
CA LYS A 30 -7.33 29.16 24.05
C LYS A 30 -7.18 29.20 22.53
N ALA A 31 -6.01 28.85 22.00
CA ALA A 31 -5.79 28.76 20.55
C ALA A 31 -6.54 27.55 19.92
N VAL A 32 -6.62 26.42 20.62
CA VAL A 32 -7.39 25.23 20.21
C VAL A 32 -8.90 25.54 20.22
N GLU A 33 -9.41 26.19 21.24
CA GLU A 33 -10.83 26.61 21.30
C GLU A 33 -11.20 27.54 20.14
N THR A 34 -10.38 28.55 19.87
CA THR A 34 -10.60 29.49 18.75
C THR A 34 -10.52 28.79 17.38
N ALA A 35 -9.63 27.81 17.23
CA ALA A 35 -9.48 27.03 16.00
C ALA A 35 -10.69 26.09 15.79
N ALA A 36 -11.22 25.50 16.86
CA ALA A 36 -12.41 24.65 16.81
C ALA A 36 -13.66 25.44 16.41
N GLU A 37 -13.88 26.62 16.99
CA GLU A 37 -14.97 27.53 16.63
C GLU A 37 -14.88 27.99 15.16
N ALA A 38 -13.69 28.38 14.70
CA ALA A 38 -13.47 28.77 13.31
C ALA A 38 -13.68 27.63 12.32
N THR A 39 -13.38 26.40 12.73
CA THR A 39 -13.61 25.20 11.92
C THR A 39 -15.10 24.87 11.84
N ALA A 40 -15.82 24.92 12.96
CA ALA A 40 -17.27 24.72 12.99
C ALA A 40 -18.00 25.74 12.09
N GLU A 41 -17.62 27.01 12.14
CA GLU A 41 -18.20 28.07 11.29
C GLU A 41 -17.92 27.83 9.79
N LYS A 42 -16.71 27.36 9.43
CA LYS A 42 -16.36 27.00 8.04
C LYS A 42 -17.16 25.80 7.54
N VAL A 43 -17.34 24.77 8.37
CA VAL A 43 -18.13 23.57 8.04
C VAL A 43 -19.61 23.95 7.83
N GLU A 44 -20.18 24.79 8.69
CA GLU A 44 -21.55 25.27 8.54
C GLU A 44 -21.77 26.11 7.27
N LYS A 45 -20.83 26.99 6.95
CA LYS A 45 -20.82 27.76 5.69
C LYS A 45 -20.73 26.87 4.45
N ALA A 46 -19.85 25.86 4.49
CA ALA A 46 -19.67 24.89 3.41
C ALA A 46 -20.95 24.05 3.19
N ALA A 47 -21.59 23.59 4.27
CA ALA A 47 -22.85 22.84 4.22
C ALA A 47 -24.00 23.69 3.62
N LYS A 48 -24.15 24.95 4.03
CA LYS A 48 -25.13 25.90 3.47
C LYS A 48 -24.85 26.16 1.96
N ALA A 49 -23.60 26.27 1.56
CA ALA A 49 -23.22 26.47 0.16
C ALA A 49 -23.50 25.22 -0.70
N ALA A 50 -23.22 24.02 -0.17
CA ALA A 50 -23.51 22.75 -0.82
C ALA A 50 -25.02 22.53 -1.02
N ALA A 51 -25.83 22.81 0.00
CA ALA A 51 -27.31 22.75 -0.06
C ALA A 51 -27.88 23.72 -1.11
N LYS A 52 -27.32 24.94 -1.20
CA LYS A 52 -27.72 25.93 -2.22
C LYS A 52 -27.35 25.47 -3.64
N LYS A 53 -26.16 24.89 -3.84
CA LYS A 53 -25.74 24.33 -5.14
C LYS A 53 -26.62 23.14 -5.54
N ALA A 54 -26.95 22.24 -4.60
CA ALA A 54 -27.83 21.11 -4.86
C ALA A 54 -29.23 21.55 -5.29
N SER A 55 -29.81 22.56 -4.62
CA SER A 55 -31.09 23.15 -4.98
C SER A 55 -31.08 23.80 -6.38
N GLN A 56 -30.02 24.53 -6.73
CA GLN A 56 -29.86 25.13 -8.06
C GLN A 56 -29.69 24.07 -9.17
N LYS A 57 -28.96 23.01 -8.88
CA LYS A 57 -28.78 21.87 -9.81
C LYS A 57 -30.10 21.12 -10.02
N LYS A 58 -30.91 20.93 -8.95
CA LYS A 58 -32.28 20.35 -9.01
C LYS A 58 -33.19 21.18 -9.91
N ALA A 59 -33.17 22.49 -9.76
CA ALA A 59 -33.98 23.40 -10.58
C ALA A 59 -33.57 23.38 -12.06
N SER A 60 -32.26 23.34 -12.35
CA SER A 60 -31.71 23.24 -13.71
C SER A 60 -32.04 21.90 -14.39
N VAL A 61 -31.93 20.77 -13.66
CA VAL A 61 -32.31 19.46 -14.16
C VAL A 61 -33.81 19.37 -14.44
N LYS A 62 -34.64 19.88 -13.54
CA LYS A 62 -36.09 19.91 -13.73
C LYS A 62 -36.49 20.74 -14.97
N LYS A 63 -35.85 21.89 -15.21
CA LYS A 63 -36.10 22.72 -16.40
C LYS A 63 -35.71 21.99 -17.70
N LYS A 64 -34.49 21.39 -17.77
CA LYS A 64 -34.02 20.63 -18.94
C LYS A 64 -34.88 19.39 -19.21
N MET A 65 -35.43 18.78 -18.16
CA MET A 65 -36.30 17.61 -18.27
C MET A 65 -37.68 17.99 -18.82
N THR A 66 -38.25 19.12 -18.36
CA THR A 66 -39.50 19.64 -18.90
C THR A 66 -39.39 20.00 -20.38
N GLU A 67 -38.25 20.59 -20.78
CA GLU A 67 -37.98 20.93 -22.17
C GLU A 67 -37.80 19.67 -23.07
N LYS A 68 -37.23 18.59 -22.53
CA LYS A 68 -37.07 17.29 -23.26
C LYS A 68 -38.38 16.48 -23.31
N LEU A 69 -39.20 16.49 -22.26
CA LEU A 69 -40.49 15.81 -22.21
C LEU A 69 -41.51 16.37 -23.23
N ALA A 70 -41.38 17.62 -23.60
CA ALA A 70 -42.22 18.24 -24.64
C ALA A 70 -41.99 17.68 -26.06
N ALA A 71 -40.90 16.90 -26.28
CA ALA A 71 -40.50 16.33 -27.55
C ALA A 71 -40.64 14.80 -27.63
N VAL A 72 -41.21 14.11 -26.61
CA VAL A 72 -41.27 12.65 -26.49
C VAL A 72 -42.70 12.15 -26.70
N LYS A 73 -42.89 10.99 -27.35
CA LYS A 73 -44.22 10.40 -27.57
C LYS A 73 -44.83 9.88 -26.26
N PRO A 74 -46.17 9.87 -26.12
CA PRO A 74 -46.86 9.50 -24.87
C PRO A 74 -46.53 8.11 -24.29
N GLU A 75 -46.14 7.18 -25.12
CA GLU A 75 -45.83 5.78 -24.75
C GLU A 75 -44.47 5.63 -24.04
N ASP A 76 -43.54 6.61 -24.16
CA ASP A 76 -42.18 6.60 -23.60
C ASP A 76 -42.04 7.41 -22.29
N ILE A 77 -43.14 7.98 -21.78
CA ILE A 77 -43.13 8.90 -20.62
C ILE A 77 -43.02 8.16 -19.27
N GLN A 78 -43.70 7.01 -19.09
CA GLN A 78 -43.72 6.28 -17.83
C GLN A 78 -42.34 5.84 -17.28
N PRO A 79 -41.39 5.31 -18.07
CA PRO A 79 -40.08 4.96 -17.57
C PRO A 79 -39.26 6.18 -17.12
N ILE A 80 -39.45 7.32 -17.76
CA ILE A 80 -38.75 8.58 -17.47
C ILE A 80 -39.23 9.20 -16.16
N GLU A 81 -40.55 9.16 -15.90
CA GLU A 81 -41.13 9.64 -14.64
C GLU A 81 -40.74 8.75 -13.45
N ALA A 82 -40.69 7.42 -13.62
CA ALA A 82 -40.21 6.49 -12.60
C ALA A 82 -38.73 6.71 -12.25
N PHE A 83 -37.89 6.99 -13.26
CA PHE A 83 -36.48 7.33 -13.05
C PHE A 83 -36.31 8.69 -12.35
N ALA A 84 -37.11 9.70 -12.72
CA ALA A 84 -37.10 11.02 -12.09
C ALA A 84 -37.45 10.95 -10.60
N LYS A 85 -38.47 10.17 -10.25
CA LYS A 85 -38.90 9.95 -8.86
C LYS A 85 -37.79 9.27 -8.03
N LYS A 86 -37.12 8.28 -8.60
CA LYS A 86 -35.98 7.58 -7.95
C LYS A 86 -34.75 8.48 -7.72
N VAL A 87 -34.50 9.43 -8.62
CA VAL A 87 -33.45 10.45 -8.48
C VAL A 87 -33.82 11.48 -7.41
N GLU A 88 -35.08 11.82 -7.31
CA GLU A 88 -35.61 12.75 -6.29
C GLU A 88 -35.52 12.14 -4.88
N GLU A 89 -35.93 10.87 -4.70
CA GLU A 89 -35.82 10.12 -3.45
C GLU A 89 -34.35 10.00 -2.98
N LYS A 90 -33.43 9.60 -3.87
CA LYS A 90 -31.99 9.55 -3.53
C LYS A 90 -31.37 10.90 -3.20
N SER A 91 -31.86 12.00 -3.78
CA SER A 91 -31.34 13.33 -3.48
C SER A 91 -31.79 13.86 -2.13
N VAL A 92 -32.98 13.45 -1.65
CA VAL A 92 -33.49 13.75 -0.31
C VAL A 92 -32.72 12.95 0.74
N GLU A 93 -32.54 11.66 0.52
CA GLU A 93 -31.76 10.76 1.39
C GLU A 93 -30.32 11.24 1.56
N ALA A 94 -29.66 11.66 0.48
CA ALA A 94 -28.30 12.24 0.53
C ALA A 94 -28.23 13.57 1.29
N ALA A 95 -29.29 14.40 1.24
CA ALA A 95 -29.34 15.64 1.97
C ALA A 95 -29.56 15.42 3.49
N GLU A 96 -30.39 14.44 3.86
CA GLU A 96 -30.59 14.04 5.27
C GLU A 96 -29.32 13.42 5.84
N THR A 97 -28.63 12.53 5.09
CA THR A 97 -27.37 11.95 5.50
C THR A 97 -26.29 13.01 5.73
N ALA A 98 -26.20 14.00 4.84
CA ALA A 98 -25.24 15.10 4.99
C ALA A 98 -25.54 15.96 6.24
N LYS A 99 -26.82 16.17 6.57
CA LYS A 99 -27.23 16.90 7.79
C LYS A 99 -26.82 16.14 9.05
N THR A 100 -27.10 14.84 9.12
CA THR A 100 -26.72 13.97 10.25
C THR A 100 -25.21 13.91 10.45
N VAL A 101 -24.43 13.84 9.37
CA VAL A 101 -22.96 13.86 9.45
C VAL A 101 -22.44 15.18 10.02
N VAL A 102 -23.02 16.32 9.63
CA VAL A 102 -22.65 17.64 10.18
C VAL A 102 -22.97 17.73 11.67
N GLU A 103 -24.17 17.30 12.09
CA GLU A 103 -24.58 17.28 13.50
C GLU A 103 -23.63 16.40 14.33
N THR A 104 -23.28 15.20 13.87
CA THR A 104 -22.34 14.29 14.55
C THR A 104 -20.91 14.87 14.64
N VAL A 105 -20.44 15.57 13.62
CA VAL A 105 -19.11 16.20 13.64
C VAL A 105 -19.04 17.37 14.62
N VAL A 106 -20.11 18.16 14.70
CA VAL A 106 -20.22 19.28 15.66
C VAL A 106 -20.27 18.76 17.09
N GLU A 107 -21.02 17.70 17.36
CA GLU A 107 -21.13 17.06 18.67
C GLU A 107 -19.80 16.48 19.14
N LYS A 108 -19.10 15.73 18.29
CA LYS A 108 -17.77 15.19 18.60
C LYS A 108 -16.69 16.27 18.79
N ALA A 109 -16.80 17.39 18.09
CA ALA A 109 -15.89 18.52 18.29
C ALA A 109 -16.12 19.18 19.66
N ALA A 110 -17.37 19.27 20.11
CA ALA A 110 -17.72 19.78 21.43
C ALA A 110 -17.22 18.84 22.55
N GLU A 111 -17.39 17.51 22.42
CA GLU A 111 -16.87 16.51 23.35
C GLU A 111 -15.33 16.56 23.47
N ALA A 112 -14.62 16.73 22.35
CA ALA A 112 -13.18 16.84 22.35
C ALA A 112 -12.67 18.11 23.08
N VAL A 113 -13.39 19.22 22.96
CA VAL A 113 -13.08 20.46 23.70
C VAL A 113 -13.30 20.29 25.18
N GLU A 114 -14.37 19.60 25.60
CA GLU A 114 -14.65 19.30 27.03
C GLU A 114 -13.58 18.40 27.63
N THR A 115 -13.19 17.34 26.92
CA THR A 115 -12.11 16.41 27.34
C THR A 115 -10.78 17.12 27.54
N VAL A 116 -10.44 18.09 26.68
CA VAL A 116 -9.22 18.90 26.82
C VAL A 116 -9.32 19.84 28.03
N LYS A 117 -10.49 20.41 28.33
CA LYS A 117 -10.71 21.22 29.53
C LYS A 117 -10.53 20.41 30.82
N GLU A 118 -11.14 19.22 30.89
CA GLU A 118 -11.02 18.32 32.04
C GLU A 118 -9.56 17.85 32.26
N ALA A 119 -8.82 17.57 31.16
CA ALA A 119 -7.40 17.20 31.23
C ALA A 119 -6.49 18.35 31.74
N VAL A 120 -6.85 19.60 31.45
CA VAL A 120 -6.14 20.78 31.93
C VAL A 120 -6.43 21.08 33.40
N GLU A 121 -7.66 20.79 33.87
CA GLU A 121 -8.05 20.96 35.28
C GLU A 121 -7.55 19.83 36.18
N ALA A 122 -7.33 18.63 35.64
CA ALA A 122 -6.87 17.44 36.36
C ALA A 122 -5.33 17.33 36.48
N ALA A 123 -4.56 18.28 35.96
CA ALA A 123 -3.12 18.25 36.05
C ALA A 123 -2.66 18.43 37.53
N PRO A 124 -1.88 17.46 38.09
CA PRO A 124 -1.52 17.52 39.50
C PRO A 124 -0.61 18.73 39.79
N VAL A 125 -0.97 19.45 40.84
CA VAL A 125 -0.12 20.48 41.44
C VAL A 125 1.09 19.77 42.06
N VAL A 126 2.28 20.04 41.53
CA VAL A 126 3.53 19.46 42.07
C VAL A 126 3.82 20.16 43.38
N GLU A 127 3.60 19.41 44.53
CA GLU A 127 4.07 19.85 45.84
C GLU A 127 5.61 19.79 45.90
N GLU A 128 6.20 20.83 46.56
CA GLU A 128 7.64 20.95 46.73
C GLU A 128 8.23 19.79 47.50
N PRO A 129 9.36 19.18 47.09
CA PRO A 129 10.09 18.25 47.93
C PRO A 129 10.91 19.00 48.97
N ALA A 130 10.74 18.52 50.23
CA ALA A 130 11.49 19.00 51.39
C ALA A 130 13.00 18.83 51.21
N LYS A 131 13.77 19.83 51.68
CA LYS A 131 15.23 19.85 51.68
C LYS A 131 15.78 18.77 52.61
N GLU A 132 16.40 17.73 52.04
CA GLU A 132 17.35 16.89 52.78
C GLU A 132 18.77 17.11 52.22
N ALA A 133 19.75 17.17 53.17
CA ALA A 133 21.13 17.48 52.89
C ALA A 133 21.81 16.39 52.06
N VAL A 134 22.47 16.83 50.97
CA VAL A 134 23.26 15.92 50.11
C VAL A 134 24.63 15.71 50.78
N GLU A 135 24.82 14.55 51.42
CA GLU A 135 26.12 13.98 51.74
C GLU A 135 26.67 13.29 50.47
N ALA A 136 27.91 13.54 50.11
CA ALA A 136 28.55 13.03 48.93
C ALA A 136 28.62 11.49 48.94
N ALA A 137 27.86 10.82 48.10
CA ALA A 137 27.94 9.39 47.87
C ALA A 137 29.08 9.06 46.89
N PRO A 138 29.75 7.89 47.08
CA PRO A 138 30.86 7.46 46.20
C PRO A 138 30.33 7.10 44.82
N VAL A 139 31.17 7.33 43.81
CA VAL A 139 30.93 6.94 42.42
C VAL A 139 30.65 5.45 42.35
N VAL A 140 29.40 5.10 42.12
CA VAL A 140 29.00 3.74 41.80
C VAL A 140 29.26 3.55 40.30
N GLU A 141 30.19 2.66 39.94
CA GLU A 141 30.31 2.13 38.59
C GLU A 141 28.92 1.58 38.16
N GLU A 142 28.40 2.06 37.03
CA GLU A 142 27.20 1.45 36.42
C GLU A 142 27.41 -0.05 36.29
N PRO A 143 26.49 -0.89 36.77
CA PRO A 143 26.59 -2.32 36.53
C PRO A 143 26.59 -2.53 35.01
N ALA A 144 27.61 -3.24 34.52
CA ALA A 144 27.67 -3.70 33.14
C ALA A 144 26.29 -4.29 32.81
N LYS A 145 25.68 -3.78 31.70
CA LYS A 145 24.45 -4.35 31.18
C LYS A 145 24.66 -5.85 31.09
N GLU A 146 23.91 -6.61 31.88
CA GLU A 146 23.84 -8.06 31.70
C GLU A 146 23.57 -8.31 30.24
N ALA A 147 24.47 -9.05 29.58
CA ALA A 147 24.28 -9.46 28.20
C ALA A 147 22.95 -10.21 28.15
N GLU A 148 21.94 -9.59 27.56
CA GLU A 148 20.65 -10.26 27.31
C GLU A 148 20.97 -11.58 26.58
N LEU A 149 20.53 -12.68 27.16
CA LEU A 149 20.65 -13.99 26.51
C LEU A 149 20.00 -13.86 25.13
N PRO A 150 20.67 -14.34 24.07
CA PRO A 150 20.14 -14.22 22.72
C PRO A 150 18.72 -14.80 22.69
N GLN A 151 17.74 -13.95 22.37
CA GLN A 151 16.34 -14.35 22.24
C GLN A 151 16.26 -15.50 21.21
N PRO A 152 15.48 -16.57 21.47
CA PRO A 152 15.34 -17.66 20.52
C PRO A 152 14.84 -17.11 19.18
N ARG A 153 15.43 -17.58 18.08
CA ARG A 153 15.01 -17.19 16.73
C ARG A 153 13.57 -17.68 16.49
N ARG A 154 12.75 -16.81 15.92
CA ARG A 154 11.36 -17.11 15.59
C ARG A 154 11.25 -17.79 14.24
N SER A 155 10.60 -18.94 14.16
CA SER A 155 10.39 -19.66 12.92
C SER A 155 9.14 -19.15 12.20
N VAL A 156 9.29 -18.75 10.93
CA VAL A 156 8.21 -18.15 10.11
C VAL A 156 8.09 -18.87 8.77
N ALA A 157 6.90 -19.41 8.47
CA ALA A 157 6.57 -19.95 7.16
C ALA A 157 5.83 -18.89 6.33
N PHE A 158 6.44 -18.42 5.24
CA PHE A 158 5.78 -17.59 4.23
C PHE A 158 5.09 -18.50 3.21
N ILE A 159 3.81 -18.29 2.94
CA ILE A 159 3.05 -19.06 1.94
C ILE A 159 2.46 -18.10 0.93
N GLY A 160 2.88 -18.20 -0.33
CA GLY A 160 2.43 -17.34 -1.41
C GLY A 160 2.53 -17.98 -2.78
N SER A 161 1.98 -17.32 -3.78
CA SER A 161 1.84 -17.88 -5.13
C SER A 161 2.94 -17.48 -6.09
N GLU A 162 3.75 -16.49 -5.78
CA GLU A 162 4.88 -16.02 -6.59
C GLU A 162 6.02 -15.50 -5.72
N CYS A 163 7.25 -15.53 -6.20
CA CYS A 163 8.44 -15.01 -5.54
C CYS A 163 9.54 -14.77 -6.58
N TYR A 164 10.09 -13.56 -6.61
CA TYR A 164 11.33 -13.27 -7.36
C TYR A 164 12.49 -14.09 -6.79
N PRO A 165 13.45 -14.56 -7.58
CA PRO A 165 13.56 -14.47 -9.04
C PRO A 165 12.94 -15.67 -9.79
N PHE A 166 12.19 -16.53 -9.10
CA PHE A 166 11.67 -17.78 -9.65
C PHE A 166 10.49 -17.54 -10.59
N ILE A 167 9.52 -16.76 -10.09
CA ILE A 167 8.33 -16.37 -10.83
C ILE A 167 7.77 -15.06 -10.24
N LYS A 168 7.47 -14.09 -11.10
CA LYS A 168 6.95 -12.78 -10.70
C LYS A 168 5.96 -12.27 -11.74
N THR A 169 4.80 -11.83 -11.29
CA THR A 169 3.76 -11.18 -12.10
C THR A 169 3.41 -9.78 -11.59
N GLY A 170 3.75 -9.50 -10.32
CA GLY A 170 3.43 -8.25 -9.66
C GLY A 170 4.30 -8.00 -8.42
N GLY A 171 3.89 -7.02 -7.61
CA GLY A 171 4.62 -6.63 -6.39
C GLY A 171 4.67 -7.70 -5.30
N LEU A 172 3.74 -8.69 -5.33
CA LEU A 172 3.79 -9.82 -4.40
C LEU A 172 5.10 -10.59 -4.53
N GLY A 173 5.57 -10.81 -5.78
CA GLY A 173 6.84 -11.50 -6.02
C GLY A 173 8.03 -10.79 -5.37
N ASP A 174 8.05 -9.45 -5.38
CA ASP A 174 9.08 -8.64 -4.71
C ASP A 174 9.02 -8.81 -3.19
N VAL A 175 7.81 -8.74 -2.61
CA VAL A 175 7.61 -8.92 -1.17
C VAL A 175 8.06 -10.30 -0.70
N MET A 176 7.65 -11.36 -1.39
CA MET A 176 7.98 -12.75 -1.06
C MET A 176 9.49 -13.05 -1.15
N TYR A 177 10.25 -12.23 -1.85
CA TYR A 177 11.70 -12.31 -1.91
C TYR A 177 12.40 -11.44 -0.87
N ALA A 178 12.01 -10.16 -0.78
CA ALA A 178 12.77 -9.18 -0.02
C ALA A 178 12.44 -9.19 1.48
N LEU A 179 11.16 -9.33 1.87
CA LEU A 179 10.77 -9.35 3.29
C LEU A 179 11.34 -10.55 4.05
N PRO A 180 11.33 -11.80 3.56
CA PRO A 180 11.98 -12.94 4.22
C PRO A 180 13.46 -12.68 4.52
N ARG A 181 14.21 -12.12 3.58
CA ARG A 181 15.64 -11.77 3.73
C ARG A 181 15.82 -10.68 4.81
N ALA A 182 14.98 -9.65 4.79
CA ALA A 182 15.02 -8.55 5.76
C ALA A 182 14.60 -8.96 7.19
N LEU A 183 13.90 -10.08 7.35
CA LEU A 183 13.53 -10.66 8.65
C LEU A 183 14.65 -11.46 9.31
N ILE A 184 15.63 -11.96 8.56
CA ILE A 184 16.77 -12.73 9.12
C ILE A 184 17.53 -11.90 10.17
N PRO A 185 17.93 -10.64 9.92
CA PRO A 185 18.55 -9.81 10.95
C PRO A 185 17.59 -9.39 12.08
N GLN A 186 16.27 -9.56 11.90
CA GLN A 186 15.26 -9.35 12.94
C GLN A 186 15.03 -10.60 13.81
N ASN A 187 15.99 -11.50 13.85
CA ASN A 187 15.97 -12.75 14.64
C ASN A 187 14.88 -13.74 14.20
N CYS A 188 14.62 -13.84 12.87
CA CYS A 188 13.69 -14.81 12.29
C CYS A 188 14.43 -15.87 11.45
N ASP A 189 13.96 -17.12 11.52
CA ASP A 189 14.28 -18.20 10.60
C ASP A 189 13.12 -18.37 9.63
N VAL A 190 13.35 -18.10 8.36
CA VAL A 190 12.26 -18.02 7.38
C VAL A 190 12.34 -19.12 6.35
N LYS A 191 11.19 -19.80 6.14
CA LYS A 191 10.92 -20.66 4.98
C LYS A 191 9.87 -20.03 4.11
N VAL A 192 10.08 -20.06 2.78
CA VAL A 192 9.12 -19.59 1.78
C VAL A 192 8.57 -20.79 1.04
N ILE A 193 7.26 -20.98 1.05
CA ILE A 193 6.58 -22.12 0.40
C ILE A 193 5.85 -21.60 -0.84
N LEU A 194 6.14 -22.20 -1.99
CA LEU A 194 5.69 -21.78 -3.32
C LEU A 194 5.18 -22.96 -4.14
N PRO A 195 4.27 -22.75 -5.11
CA PRO A 195 4.02 -23.76 -6.14
C PRO A 195 5.24 -23.92 -7.06
N ARG A 196 5.58 -25.14 -7.41
CA ARG A 196 6.60 -25.43 -8.43
C ARG A 196 5.99 -25.35 -9.82
N TYR A 197 5.77 -24.13 -10.30
CA TYR A 197 5.25 -23.94 -11.66
C TYR A 197 6.23 -24.39 -12.72
N LYS A 198 5.72 -25.03 -13.78
CA LYS A 198 6.52 -25.46 -14.93
C LYS A 198 7.20 -24.29 -15.66
N CYS A 199 6.63 -23.09 -15.58
CA CYS A 199 7.18 -21.88 -16.18
C CYS A 199 8.35 -21.25 -15.39
N ILE A 200 8.70 -21.76 -14.21
CA ILE A 200 9.93 -21.36 -13.51
C ILE A 200 11.13 -21.66 -14.40
N PRO A 201 12.05 -20.70 -14.65
CA PRO A 201 13.18 -20.93 -15.53
C PRO A 201 14.01 -22.15 -15.13
N GLN A 202 14.41 -22.95 -16.11
CA GLN A 202 15.13 -24.23 -15.91
C GLN A 202 16.38 -24.08 -15.04
N LYS A 203 17.12 -22.96 -15.18
CA LYS A 203 18.30 -22.63 -14.36
C LYS A 203 18.04 -22.67 -12.84
N TRP A 204 16.79 -22.45 -12.42
CA TRP A 204 16.39 -22.54 -11.02
C TRP A 204 15.91 -23.95 -10.68
N GLN A 205 15.11 -24.58 -11.56
CA GLN A 205 14.60 -25.94 -11.34
C GLN A 205 15.74 -26.96 -11.17
N GLU A 206 16.81 -26.83 -11.94
CA GLU A 206 18.00 -27.71 -11.86
C GLU A 206 18.78 -27.61 -10.55
N LYS A 207 18.61 -26.49 -9.81
CA LYS A 207 19.23 -26.28 -8.51
C LYS A 207 18.40 -26.78 -7.33
N MET A 208 17.15 -27.15 -7.56
CA MET A 208 16.26 -27.62 -6.51
C MET A 208 16.62 -29.03 -6.08
N ILE A 209 16.62 -29.29 -4.78
CA ILE A 209 16.93 -30.58 -4.16
C ILE A 209 15.61 -31.24 -3.75
N TYR A 210 15.40 -32.47 -4.20
CA TYR A 210 14.24 -33.26 -3.78
C TYR A 210 14.32 -33.64 -2.30
N ARG A 211 13.24 -33.37 -1.54
CA ARG A 211 13.14 -33.62 -0.09
C ARG A 211 12.16 -34.75 0.27
N GLY A 212 11.32 -35.17 -0.64
CA GLY A 212 10.38 -36.28 -0.43
C GLY A 212 9.04 -36.02 -1.10
N ALA A 213 8.18 -37.01 -0.99
CA ALA A 213 6.80 -36.94 -1.50
C ALA A 213 5.84 -37.82 -0.68
N PHE A 214 4.56 -37.47 -0.75
CA PHE A 214 3.49 -38.23 -0.10
C PHE A 214 2.18 -38.06 -0.89
N GLN A 215 1.16 -38.86 -0.52
CA GLN A 215 -0.21 -38.67 -1.02
C GLN A 215 -1.03 -37.88 0.00
N MET A 216 -1.84 -36.95 -0.48
CA MET A 216 -2.70 -36.09 0.34
C MET A 216 -4.13 -36.10 -0.19
N ASP A 217 -5.08 -36.47 0.66
CA ASP A 217 -6.51 -36.33 0.33
C ASP A 217 -6.87 -34.85 0.25
N LEU A 218 -7.62 -34.44 -0.77
CA LEU A 218 -8.01 -33.04 -0.96
C LEU A 218 -9.54 -32.89 -0.96
N CYS A 219 -10.20 -33.52 -1.95
CA CYS A 219 -11.59 -33.26 -2.24
C CYS A 219 -12.55 -33.91 -1.20
N SER A 220 -13.82 -33.46 -1.21
CA SER A 220 -14.86 -34.00 -0.32
C SER A 220 -15.18 -35.48 -0.54
N ASP A 221 -14.80 -36.03 -1.70
CA ASP A 221 -14.91 -37.46 -2.01
C ASP A 221 -13.68 -38.29 -1.60
N GLY A 222 -12.70 -37.68 -0.95
CA GLY A 222 -11.47 -38.32 -0.51
C GLY A 222 -10.44 -38.58 -1.61
N ARG A 223 -10.57 -37.93 -2.77
CA ARG A 223 -9.58 -38.04 -3.86
C ARG A 223 -8.20 -37.57 -3.38
N SER A 224 -7.20 -38.43 -3.59
CA SER A 224 -5.82 -38.21 -3.18
C SER A 224 -4.97 -37.71 -4.33
N PHE A 225 -4.03 -36.81 -3.99
CA PHE A 225 -3.10 -36.20 -4.94
C PHE A 225 -1.67 -36.32 -4.45
N TYR A 226 -0.76 -36.46 -5.39
CA TYR A 226 0.68 -36.42 -5.14
C TYR A 226 1.09 -35.05 -4.62
N VAL A 227 1.99 -35.01 -3.62
CA VAL A 227 2.66 -33.81 -3.11
C VAL A 227 4.15 -34.09 -3.08
N GLY A 228 4.92 -33.48 -3.98
CA GLY A 228 6.36 -33.49 -3.94
C GLY A 228 6.90 -32.22 -3.27
N ILE A 229 8.07 -32.30 -2.67
CA ILE A 229 8.77 -31.18 -2.05
C ILE A 229 10.15 -31.03 -2.67
N MET A 230 10.42 -29.87 -3.27
CA MET A 230 11.72 -29.48 -3.80
C MET A 230 12.23 -28.28 -3.02
N GLU A 231 13.48 -28.30 -2.58
CA GLU A 231 14.08 -27.24 -1.76
C GLU A 231 15.19 -26.51 -2.51
N TYR A 232 15.25 -25.21 -2.33
CA TYR A 232 16.37 -24.38 -2.74
C TYR A 232 16.73 -23.40 -1.62
N ILE A 233 18.02 -23.16 -1.38
CA ILE A 233 18.46 -22.24 -0.32
C ILE A 233 19.25 -21.10 -0.96
N GLN A 234 18.86 -19.86 -0.63
CA GLN A 234 19.57 -18.67 -1.07
C GLN A 234 19.49 -17.58 0.01
N ASP A 235 20.61 -16.89 0.26
CA ASP A 235 20.72 -15.73 1.17
C ASP A 235 20.15 -16.00 2.58
N GLY A 236 20.31 -17.23 3.08
CA GLY A 236 19.80 -17.64 4.41
C GLY A 236 18.31 -17.98 4.45
N VAL A 237 17.59 -17.83 3.34
CA VAL A 237 16.16 -18.22 3.22
C VAL A 237 16.06 -19.60 2.58
N VAL A 238 15.19 -20.44 3.13
CA VAL A 238 14.86 -21.76 2.56
C VAL A 238 13.58 -21.61 1.74
N TYR A 239 13.64 -22.00 0.46
CA TYR A 239 12.52 -22.01 -0.46
C TYR A 239 12.06 -23.46 -0.71
N ASP A 240 10.86 -23.80 -0.24
CA ASP A 240 10.24 -25.10 -0.45
C ASP A 240 9.18 -24.99 -1.55
N PHE A 241 9.36 -25.72 -2.63
CA PHE A 241 8.44 -25.74 -3.78
C PHE A 241 7.57 -26.99 -3.73
N ILE A 242 6.25 -26.76 -3.71
CA ILE A 242 5.26 -27.84 -3.80
C ILE A 242 5.15 -28.29 -5.25
N ASP A 243 5.54 -29.53 -5.51
CA ASP A 243 5.57 -30.14 -6.84
C ASP A 243 4.31 -30.96 -7.10
N ASN A 244 3.61 -30.60 -8.16
CA ASN A 244 2.49 -31.38 -8.72
C ASN A 244 2.22 -30.92 -10.17
N GLU A 245 2.44 -31.81 -11.14
CA GLU A 245 2.24 -31.47 -12.55
C GLU A 245 0.76 -31.26 -12.94
N GLU A 246 -0.19 -31.90 -12.24
CA GLU A 246 -1.62 -31.73 -12.52
C GLU A 246 -2.07 -30.27 -12.30
N PHE A 247 -1.55 -29.61 -11.27
CA PHE A 247 -1.97 -28.26 -10.89
C PHE A 247 -1.03 -27.15 -11.40
N PHE A 248 0.26 -27.43 -11.59
CA PHE A 248 1.26 -26.36 -11.83
C PHE A 248 1.91 -26.40 -13.21
N SER A 249 1.45 -27.25 -14.13
CA SER A 249 2.04 -27.32 -15.48
C SER A 249 1.36 -26.41 -16.51
N ASN A 250 0.25 -25.76 -16.21
CA ASN A 250 -0.52 -24.93 -17.14
C ASN A 250 0.00 -23.48 -17.25
N GLY A 251 1.24 -23.28 -17.76
CA GLY A 251 1.71 -21.95 -18.17
C GLY A 251 1.87 -20.95 -17.03
N ASN A 252 1.15 -19.84 -17.03
CA ASN A 252 1.28 -18.76 -16.06
C ASN A 252 0.69 -19.11 -14.67
N PRO A 253 1.20 -18.51 -13.58
CA PRO A 253 0.67 -18.71 -12.23
C PRO A 253 -0.83 -18.46 -12.11
N TYR A 254 -1.31 -17.44 -12.81
CA TYR A 254 -2.72 -17.04 -12.84
C TYR A 254 -3.29 -17.20 -14.25
N THR A 255 -4.40 -17.92 -14.36
CA THR A 255 -5.05 -18.20 -15.64
C THR A 255 -6.51 -17.72 -15.64
N ASN A 256 -7.40 -18.54 -15.10
CA ASN A 256 -8.81 -18.22 -14.91
C ASN A 256 -9.29 -18.92 -13.63
N LEU A 257 -10.42 -18.48 -13.05
CA LEU A 257 -10.89 -19.02 -11.78
C LEU A 257 -11.30 -20.52 -11.86
N VAL A 258 -11.63 -21.03 -13.03
CA VAL A 258 -11.98 -22.47 -13.19
C VAL A 258 -10.77 -23.34 -12.86
N ASP A 259 -9.60 -22.96 -13.34
CA ASP A 259 -8.34 -23.67 -13.12
C ASP A 259 -7.65 -23.24 -11.80
N ASP A 260 -7.76 -21.96 -11.44
CA ASP A 260 -7.06 -21.38 -10.31
C ASP A 260 -7.69 -21.78 -8.96
N ILE A 261 -9.01 -21.98 -8.88
CA ILE A 261 -9.68 -22.43 -7.65
C ILE A 261 -9.19 -23.81 -7.20
N PRO A 262 -9.21 -24.86 -8.03
CA PRO A 262 -8.62 -26.16 -7.67
C PRO A 262 -7.15 -26.06 -7.29
N LYS A 263 -6.38 -25.35 -8.10
CA LYS A 263 -4.93 -25.13 -7.92
C LYS A 263 -4.61 -24.57 -6.53
N PHE A 264 -5.28 -23.51 -6.11
CA PHE A 264 -4.97 -22.86 -4.84
C PHE A 264 -5.68 -23.51 -3.64
N CYS A 265 -6.77 -24.23 -3.82
CA CYS A 265 -7.29 -25.18 -2.80
C CYS A 265 -6.25 -26.26 -2.50
N TYR A 266 -5.69 -26.87 -3.55
CA TYR A 266 -4.62 -27.86 -3.42
C TYR A 266 -3.38 -27.26 -2.77
N PHE A 267 -2.86 -26.14 -3.28
CA PHE A 267 -1.64 -25.50 -2.80
C PHE A 267 -1.71 -25.15 -1.31
N ALA A 268 -2.79 -24.52 -0.86
CA ALA A 268 -2.97 -24.11 0.52
C ALA A 268 -2.95 -25.30 1.50
N LYS A 269 -3.59 -26.43 1.12
CA LYS A 269 -3.57 -27.66 1.93
C LYS A 269 -2.22 -28.36 1.87
N ALA A 270 -1.62 -28.45 0.67
CA ALA A 270 -0.33 -29.09 0.45
C ALA A 270 0.82 -28.38 1.20
N ALA A 271 0.78 -27.06 1.30
CA ALA A 271 1.75 -26.29 2.08
C ALA A 271 1.75 -26.69 3.56
N LEU A 272 0.58 -26.80 4.21
CA LEU A 272 0.48 -27.30 5.59
C LEU A 272 0.88 -28.77 5.72
N ALA A 273 0.45 -29.62 4.77
CA ALA A 273 0.80 -31.02 4.77
C ALA A 273 2.31 -31.24 4.60
N ALA A 274 2.99 -30.43 3.78
CA ALA A 274 4.44 -30.45 3.61
C ALA A 274 5.17 -30.03 4.88
N LEU A 275 4.75 -28.97 5.57
CA LEU A 275 5.30 -28.56 6.87
C LEU A 275 5.17 -29.69 7.90
N ASN A 276 4.01 -30.35 7.94
CA ASN A 276 3.75 -31.49 8.83
C ASN A 276 4.61 -32.70 8.48
N TYR A 277 4.76 -33.01 7.17
CA TYR A 277 5.59 -34.10 6.67
C TYR A 277 7.09 -33.91 6.97
N MET A 278 7.59 -32.67 6.80
CA MET A 278 8.98 -32.30 7.09
C MET A 278 9.24 -32.18 8.61
N ASN A 279 8.25 -32.34 9.44
CA ASN A 279 8.32 -32.13 10.89
C ASN A 279 8.87 -30.75 11.27
N TRP A 280 8.54 -29.73 10.46
CA TRP A 280 8.93 -28.35 10.72
C TRP A 280 7.72 -27.54 11.18
N VAL A 281 7.70 -27.17 12.48
CA VAL A 281 6.59 -26.49 13.12
C VAL A 281 6.94 -25.01 13.28
N PRO A 282 6.37 -24.12 12.45
CA PRO A 282 6.63 -22.69 12.57
C PRO A 282 5.91 -22.08 13.78
N ASP A 283 6.48 -21.00 14.31
CA ASP A 283 5.78 -20.13 15.25
C ASP A 283 4.67 -19.36 14.54
N ILE A 284 4.98 -18.86 13.36
CA ILE A 284 4.08 -18.04 12.53
C ILE A 284 3.95 -18.65 11.14
N ILE A 285 2.73 -18.70 10.63
CA ILE A 285 2.41 -18.98 9.22
C ILE A 285 1.87 -17.67 8.61
N HIS A 286 2.69 -17.05 7.77
CA HIS A 286 2.39 -15.79 7.11
C HIS A 286 1.91 -16.06 5.68
N CYS A 287 0.63 -15.86 5.45
CA CYS A 287 -0.06 -16.12 4.19
C CYS A 287 -0.22 -14.84 3.37
N HIS A 288 -0.19 -14.95 2.05
CA HIS A 288 -0.25 -13.80 1.16
C HIS A 288 -1.36 -13.93 0.12
N ASP A 289 -2.28 -12.98 0.11
CA ASP A 289 -3.45 -12.88 -0.77
C ASP A 289 -4.39 -14.10 -0.75
N TRP A 290 -5.38 -14.09 -1.66
CA TRP A 290 -6.42 -15.11 -1.72
C TRP A 290 -5.91 -16.53 -2.03
N GLN A 291 -4.78 -16.62 -2.72
CA GLN A 291 -4.15 -17.89 -3.09
C GLN A 291 -3.70 -18.71 -1.87
N ALA A 292 -3.32 -18.02 -0.79
CA ALA A 292 -2.92 -18.66 0.46
C ALA A 292 -4.00 -18.52 1.56
N ALA A 293 -5.15 -17.88 1.28
CA ALA A 293 -6.14 -17.53 2.29
C ALA A 293 -6.83 -18.76 2.93
N LEU A 294 -6.84 -19.93 2.28
CA LEU A 294 -7.36 -21.15 2.88
C LEU A 294 -6.43 -21.77 3.94
N VAL A 295 -5.17 -21.37 4.01
CA VAL A 295 -4.21 -21.90 5.01
C VAL A 295 -4.69 -21.69 6.45
N PRO A 296 -5.09 -20.48 6.90
CA PRO A 296 -5.66 -20.29 8.24
C PRO A 296 -6.93 -21.12 8.48
N VAL A 297 -7.76 -21.30 7.43
CA VAL A 297 -8.99 -22.12 7.51
C VAL A 297 -8.63 -23.59 7.74
N TYR A 298 -7.76 -24.14 6.92
CA TYR A 298 -7.30 -25.53 7.05
C TYR A 298 -6.59 -25.78 8.38
N LEU A 299 -5.76 -24.84 8.82
CA LEU A 299 -5.04 -24.99 10.08
C LEU A 299 -5.99 -25.16 11.27
N LYS A 300 -7.05 -24.34 11.31
CA LYS A 300 -8.02 -24.35 12.43
C LYS A 300 -9.16 -25.36 12.26
N THR A 301 -9.18 -26.11 11.15
CA THR A 301 -10.17 -27.18 10.89
C THR A 301 -9.50 -28.53 10.69
N LEU A 302 -8.99 -28.83 9.51
CA LEU A 302 -8.44 -30.13 9.15
C LEU A 302 -7.10 -30.45 9.82
N PHE A 303 -6.32 -29.43 10.19
CA PHE A 303 -5.03 -29.56 10.86
C PHE A 303 -5.07 -29.22 12.37
N ALA A 304 -6.26 -29.00 12.94
CA ALA A 304 -6.43 -28.59 14.33
C ALA A 304 -5.88 -29.60 15.36
N ASN A 305 -5.71 -30.86 14.97
CA ASN A 305 -5.17 -31.93 15.82
C ASN A 305 -3.77 -32.40 15.38
N THR A 306 -3.06 -31.61 14.57
CA THR A 306 -1.67 -31.90 14.17
C THR A 306 -0.67 -31.11 15.00
N GLN A 307 0.61 -31.39 14.84
CA GLN A 307 1.67 -30.64 15.50
C GLN A 307 1.68 -29.14 15.13
N LEU A 308 1.04 -28.75 14.01
CA LEU A 308 0.93 -27.36 13.55
C LEU A 308 -0.11 -26.54 14.33
N ALA A 309 -0.97 -27.16 15.14
CA ALA A 309 -2.10 -26.51 15.83
C ALA A 309 -1.69 -25.30 16.71
N GLY A 310 -0.44 -25.27 17.20
CA GLY A 310 0.11 -24.18 18.01
C GLY A 310 0.65 -22.99 17.19
N ALA A 311 0.74 -23.09 15.88
CA ALA A 311 1.20 -22.00 15.03
C ALA A 311 0.14 -20.88 14.97
N LYS A 312 0.60 -19.64 14.91
CA LYS A 312 -0.24 -18.46 14.69
C LYS A 312 -0.25 -18.07 13.23
N THR A 313 -1.36 -17.51 12.76
CA THR A 313 -1.53 -17.16 11.34
C THR A 313 -1.63 -15.65 11.14
N MET A 314 -0.90 -15.15 10.16
CA MET A 314 -1.03 -13.80 9.61
C MET A 314 -1.44 -13.90 8.15
N LEU A 315 -2.39 -13.06 7.70
CA LEU A 315 -2.80 -12.98 6.29
C LEU A 315 -2.62 -11.55 5.79
N THR A 316 -1.73 -11.35 4.80
CA THR A 316 -1.49 -10.06 4.16
C THR A 316 -2.33 -9.92 2.90
N ILE A 317 -3.07 -8.81 2.81
CA ILE A 317 -3.79 -8.36 1.62
C ILE A 317 -2.87 -7.45 0.82
N HIS A 318 -2.42 -7.90 -0.36
CA HIS A 318 -1.67 -7.07 -1.30
C HIS A 318 -2.59 -6.32 -2.26
N ASN A 319 -3.69 -6.96 -2.69
CA ASN A 319 -4.71 -6.31 -3.50
C ASN A 319 -6.09 -6.95 -3.25
N LEU A 320 -6.96 -6.22 -2.56
CA LEU A 320 -8.29 -6.70 -2.16
C LEU A 320 -9.22 -7.02 -3.34
N ARG A 321 -8.93 -6.50 -4.54
CA ARG A 321 -9.73 -6.76 -5.74
C ARG A 321 -9.75 -8.23 -6.14
N PHE A 322 -8.72 -8.99 -5.77
CA PHE A 322 -8.60 -10.41 -6.08
C PHE A 322 -8.95 -11.24 -4.84
N GLN A 323 -10.03 -12.02 -4.88
CA GLN A 323 -10.62 -12.63 -3.70
C GLN A 323 -10.85 -14.13 -3.77
N GLY A 324 -10.71 -14.75 -4.97
CA GLY A 324 -11.01 -16.16 -5.15
C GLY A 324 -12.49 -16.48 -4.90
N VAL A 325 -13.40 -15.73 -5.55
CA VAL A 325 -14.85 -15.92 -5.44
C VAL A 325 -15.30 -16.94 -6.46
N TYR A 326 -15.97 -18.00 -6.01
CA TYR A 326 -16.50 -19.02 -6.88
C TYR A 326 -17.74 -19.70 -6.27
N ASN A 327 -18.45 -20.51 -7.08
CA ASN A 327 -19.65 -21.18 -6.61
C ASN A 327 -19.41 -22.16 -5.46
N ILE A 328 -20.35 -22.21 -4.52
CA ILE A 328 -20.25 -23.01 -3.28
C ILE A 328 -20.05 -24.50 -3.55
N PRO A 329 -20.78 -25.17 -4.47
CA PRO A 329 -20.57 -26.60 -4.72
C PRO A 329 -19.13 -26.94 -5.13
N THR A 330 -18.52 -26.16 -6.03
CA THR A 330 -17.14 -26.36 -6.46
C THR A 330 -16.15 -26.14 -5.32
N LEU A 331 -16.32 -25.08 -4.54
CA LEU A 331 -15.45 -24.82 -3.39
C LEU A 331 -15.60 -25.90 -2.31
N LYS A 332 -16.81 -26.36 -2.01
CA LYS A 332 -17.00 -27.50 -1.09
C LYS A 332 -16.29 -28.77 -1.57
N TYR A 333 -16.41 -29.06 -2.86
CA TYR A 333 -15.74 -30.21 -3.44
C TYR A 333 -14.21 -30.13 -3.31
N TRP A 334 -13.60 -29.04 -3.80
CA TRP A 334 -12.15 -28.91 -3.85
C TRP A 334 -11.50 -28.63 -2.50
N THR A 335 -12.21 -28.02 -1.55
CA THR A 335 -11.62 -27.75 -0.23
C THR A 335 -11.70 -28.94 0.71
N GLY A 336 -12.69 -29.81 0.56
CA GLY A 336 -12.99 -30.88 1.53
C GLY A 336 -13.34 -30.36 2.93
N LEU A 337 -13.68 -29.07 3.06
CA LEU A 337 -14.04 -28.44 4.33
C LEU A 337 -15.46 -28.83 4.76
N PRO A 338 -15.73 -28.92 6.08
CA PRO A 338 -17.06 -29.24 6.59
C PRO A 338 -18.06 -28.11 6.27
N ASP A 339 -19.34 -28.48 6.13
CA ASP A 339 -20.44 -27.57 5.80
C ASP A 339 -20.58 -26.40 6.76
N SER A 340 -20.20 -26.57 8.03
CA SER A 340 -20.25 -25.54 9.06
C SER A 340 -19.40 -24.30 8.74
N VAL A 341 -18.35 -24.45 7.92
CA VAL A 341 -17.47 -23.34 7.51
C VAL A 341 -18.15 -22.48 6.44
N PHE A 342 -19.06 -23.06 5.64
CA PHE A 342 -19.76 -22.36 4.55
C PHE A 342 -20.98 -21.56 5.05
N ASN A 343 -20.77 -20.65 5.97
CA ASN A 343 -21.78 -19.73 6.49
C ASN A 343 -21.52 -18.28 6.00
N ILE A 344 -22.49 -17.38 6.25
CA ILE A 344 -22.44 -15.99 5.76
C ILE A 344 -21.36 -15.15 6.43
N ASP A 345 -21.00 -15.46 7.66
CA ASP A 345 -20.01 -14.69 8.41
C ASP A 345 -18.58 -15.02 7.99
N VAL A 346 -18.36 -16.21 7.45
CA VAL A 346 -17.03 -16.74 7.11
C VAL A 346 -16.79 -16.81 5.61
N PHE A 347 -17.56 -17.65 4.89
CA PHE A 347 -17.20 -18.02 3.53
C PHE A 347 -18.15 -17.47 2.47
N LYS A 348 -19.48 -17.47 2.75
CA LYS A 348 -20.45 -17.08 1.73
C LYS A 348 -20.39 -15.60 1.38
N THR A 349 -20.50 -15.32 0.09
CA THR A 349 -20.78 -14.02 -0.47
C THR A 349 -22.01 -14.13 -1.35
N GLY A 350 -23.17 -13.69 -0.84
CA GLY A 350 -24.45 -13.95 -1.48
C GLY A 350 -24.97 -15.39 -1.28
N TYR A 351 -25.90 -15.82 -2.15
CA TYR A 351 -26.61 -17.12 -2.01
C TYR A 351 -25.87 -18.29 -2.65
N GLN A 352 -25.11 -18.06 -3.73
CA GLN A 352 -24.55 -19.12 -4.58
C GLN A 352 -23.03 -19.21 -4.51
N ASP A 353 -22.36 -18.13 -4.10
CA ASP A 353 -20.92 -18.01 -4.15
C ASP A 353 -20.29 -17.94 -2.76
N ALA A 354 -19.03 -18.34 -2.70
CA ALA A 354 -18.17 -18.24 -1.54
C ALA A 354 -16.85 -17.57 -1.93
N ASN A 355 -16.18 -16.99 -0.94
CA ASN A 355 -15.03 -16.13 -1.11
C ASN A 355 -13.87 -16.64 -0.25
N MET A 356 -12.80 -17.09 -0.90
CA MET A 356 -11.64 -17.69 -0.23
C MET A 356 -10.91 -16.69 0.66
N LEU A 357 -10.71 -15.44 0.17
CA LEU A 357 -10.07 -14.39 0.94
C LEU A 357 -10.88 -14.07 2.20
N LYS A 358 -12.21 -13.90 2.05
CA LYS A 358 -13.11 -13.66 3.19
C LYS A 358 -12.96 -14.70 4.29
N ALA A 359 -12.93 -15.98 3.91
CA ALA A 359 -12.74 -17.06 4.85
C ALA A 359 -11.37 -17.00 5.55
N GLY A 360 -10.31 -16.73 4.80
CA GLY A 360 -8.98 -16.56 5.35
C GLY A 360 -8.92 -15.41 6.35
N LEU A 361 -9.52 -14.26 6.04
CA LEU A 361 -9.59 -13.11 6.93
C LEU A 361 -10.33 -13.41 8.24
N ALA A 362 -11.42 -14.20 8.17
CA ALA A 362 -12.15 -14.62 9.36
C ALA A 362 -11.29 -15.50 10.28
N TYR A 363 -10.53 -16.45 9.72
CA TYR A 363 -9.76 -17.43 10.47
C TYR A 363 -8.35 -16.99 10.86
N ALA A 364 -7.72 -16.05 10.17
CA ALA A 364 -6.39 -15.54 10.51
C ALA A 364 -6.37 -14.91 11.90
N ASP A 365 -5.27 -15.10 12.65
CA ASP A 365 -5.08 -14.48 13.97
C ASP A 365 -4.78 -12.99 13.83
N MET A 366 -4.09 -12.58 12.75
CA MET A 366 -3.83 -11.20 12.37
C MET A 366 -4.03 -10.99 10.87
N ILE A 367 -4.49 -9.81 10.51
CA ILE A 367 -4.63 -9.36 9.14
C ILE A 367 -3.68 -8.18 8.94
N THR A 368 -2.90 -8.21 7.86
CA THR A 368 -2.11 -7.05 7.45
C THR A 368 -2.44 -6.64 6.03
N THR A 369 -2.14 -5.38 5.72
CA THR A 369 -2.11 -4.87 4.36
C THR A 369 -0.95 -3.92 4.16
N VAL A 370 -0.69 -3.51 2.94
CA VAL A 370 0.58 -2.94 2.49
C VAL A 370 0.66 -1.42 2.58
N SER A 371 -0.23 -0.78 3.35
CA SER A 371 -0.10 0.61 3.78
C SER A 371 -1.12 0.95 4.88
N ASN A 372 -0.84 1.98 5.70
CA ASN A 372 -1.77 2.44 6.73
C ASN A 372 -3.01 3.11 6.11
N THR A 373 -2.82 3.94 5.09
CA THR A 373 -3.92 4.56 4.35
C THR A 373 -4.80 3.50 3.69
N TYR A 374 -4.21 2.48 3.05
CA TYR A 374 -4.99 1.41 2.43
C TYR A 374 -5.76 0.57 3.45
N ALA A 375 -5.21 0.34 4.64
CA ALA A 375 -5.93 -0.34 5.73
C ALA A 375 -7.21 0.42 6.13
N GLY A 376 -7.19 1.75 6.09
CA GLY A 376 -8.38 2.58 6.27
C GLY A 376 -9.33 2.54 5.06
N GLU A 377 -8.79 2.69 3.84
CA GLU A 377 -9.56 2.72 2.59
C GLU A 377 -10.38 1.46 2.37
N ILE A 378 -9.79 0.25 2.55
CA ILE A 378 -10.49 -1.03 2.33
C ILE A 378 -11.65 -1.31 3.30
N GLN A 379 -11.78 -0.53 4.36
CA GLN A 379 -12.92 -0.56 5.27
C GLN A 379 -14.09 0.32 4.80
N THR A 380 -13.95 1.01 3.67
CA THR A 380 -15.00 1.86 3.08
C THR A 380 -15.67 1.16 1.90
N PRO A 381 -16.95 1.46 1.61
CA PRO A 381 -17.66 0.81 0.50
C PRO A 381 -17.02 1.02 -0.88
N PHE A 382 -16.30 2.13 -1.08
CA PHE A 382 -15.68 2.44 -2.37
C PHE A 382 -14.45 1.57 -2.66
N TYR A 383 -13.60 1.33 -1.64
CA TYR A 383 -12.35 0.58 -1.80
C TYR A 383 -12.43 -0.86 -1.28
N GLY A 384 -13.53 -1.23 -0.61
CA GLY A 384 -13.66 -2.52 0.08
C GLY A 384 -14.03 -3.69 -0.82
N ASP A 385 -14.32 -3.46 -2.11
CA ASP A 385 -14.68 -4.49 -3.09
C ASP A 385 -15.69 -5.54 -2.54
N GLY A 386 -16.70 -5.04 -1.76
CA GLY A 386 -17.74 -5.87 -1.13
C GLY A 386 -17.32 -6.54 0.19
N LEU A 387 -16.08 -6.37 0.65
CA LEU A 387 -15.59 -6.87 1.94
C LEU A 387 -15.45 -5.79 3.02
N ASP A 388 -15.84 -4.53 2.76
CA ASP A 388 -15.72 -3.43 3.70
C ASP A 388 -16.35 -3.69 5.07
N ALA A 389 -17.56 -4.23 5.10
CA ALA A 389 -18.25 -4.60 6.34
C ALA A 389 -17.52 -5.72 7.10
N HIS A 390 -17.01 -6.72 6.37
CA HIS A 390 -16.24 -7.82 6.94
C HIS A 390 -14.90 -7.32 7.52
N LEU A 391 -14.22 -6.41 6.83
CA LEU A 391 -12.97 -5.81 7.28
C LEU A 391 -13.19 -4.89 8.50
N ARG A 392 -14.27 -4.09 8.54
CA ARG A 392 -14.65 -3.32 9.73
C ARG A 392 -14.91 -4.22 10.94
N HIS A 393 -15.59 -5.35 10.74
CA HIS A 393 -15.82 -6.33 11.81
C HIS A 393 -14.51 -6.88 12.39
N HIS A 394 -13.50 -7.04 11.53
CA HIS A 394 -12.18 -7.56 11.90
C HIS A 394 -11.10 -6.46 12.08
N SER A 395 -11.50 -5.20 12.18
CA SER A 395 -10.56 -4.06 12.28
C SER A 395 -9.60 -4.15 13.47
N TYR A 396 -10.02 -4.77 14.57
CA TYR A 396 -9.20 -4.97 15.77
C TYR A 396 -7.90 -5.74 15.52
N LYS A 397 -7.85 -6.59 14.49
CA LYS A 397 -6.67 -7.37 14.08
C LYS A 397 -6.09 -6.93 12.73
N LEU A 398 -6.56 -5.82 12.13
CA LEU A 398 -6.06 -5.27 10.87
C LEU A 398 -4.96 -4.24 11.14
N ARG A 399 -3.82 -4.38 10.44
CA ARG A 399 -2.69 -3.45 10.50
C ARG A 399 -2.24 -3.10 9.09
N GLY A 400 -1.77 -1.87 8.88
CA GLY A 400 -1.11 -1.45 7.65
C GLY A 400 0.41 -1.36 7.86
N ILE A 401 1.20 -1.95 6.96
CA ILE A 401 2.66 -1.82 6.95
C ILE A 401 3.09 -1.50 5.52
N VAL A 402 3.74 -0.37 5.32
CA VAL A 402 4.24 0.03 3.99
C VAL A 402 5.38 -0.90 3.57
N ASN A 403 5.37 -1.36 2.32
CA ASN A 403 6.47 -2.16 1.77
C ASN A 403 7.73 -1.30 1.55
N GLY A 404 8.89 -1.93 1.66
CA GLY A 404 10.14 -1.39 1.16
C GLY A 404 10.44 -1.85 -0.27
N ILE A 405 11.62 -1.50 -0.77
CA ILE A 405 12.21 -2.05 -2.00
C ILE A 405 13.53 -2.74 -1.69
N ASP A 406 13.96 -3.63 -2.56
CA ASP A 406 15.31 -4.20 -2.51
C ASP A 406 16.32 -3.14 -3.00
N VAL A 407 17.02 -2.50 -2.04
CA VAL A 407 17.94 -1.40 -2.33
C VAL A 407 19.27 -1.86 -2.95
N GLU A 408 19.55 -3.16 -2.97
CA GLU A 408 20.69 -3.73 -3.70
C GLU A 408 20.34 -3.92 -5.19
N GLN A 409 19.14 -4.43 -5.48
CA GLN A 409 18.62 -4.55 -6.84
C GLN A 409 18.38 -3.16 -7.47
N TRP A 410 17.84 -2.23 -6.69
CA TRP A 410 17.49 -0.88 -7.13
C TRP A 410 18.52 0.14 -6.61
N ASP A 411 19.79 -0.04 -7.01
CA ASP A 411 20.87 0.88 -6.68
C ASP A 411 21.42 1.56 -7.94
N PRO A 412 21.16 2.86 -8.16
CA PRO A 412 21.63 3.56 -9.35
C PRO A 412 23.16 3.64 -9.44
N MET A 413 23.90 3.40 -8.34
CA MET A 413 25.37 3.41 -8.38
C MET A 413 25.94 2.15 -9.02
N THR A 414 25.32 0.99 -8.80
CA THR A 414 25.81 -0.32 -9.25
C THR A 414 24.97 -0.93 -10.37
N ASP A 415 23.92 -0.25 -10.80
CA ASP A 415 23.00 -0.71 -11.84
C ASP A 415 23.67 -0.76 -13.22
N SER A 416 23.97 -1.95 -13.68
CA SER A 416 24.63 -2.20 -14.97
C SER A 416 23.77 -1.89 -16.21
N LYS A 417 22.50 -1.55 -16.03
CA LYS A 417 21.56 -1.17 -17.11
C LYS A 417 21.60 0.32 -17.43
N LEU A 418 22.32 1.10 -16.62
CA LEU A 418 22.46 2.53 -16.78
C LEU A 418 23.66 2.91 -17.65
N GLU A 419 23.55 4.03 -18.37
CA GLU A 419 24.67 4.65 -19.09
C GLU A 419 25.74 5.15 -18.11
N LYS A 420 25.31 5.73 -16.99
CA LYS A 420 26.19 6.25 -15.94
C LYS A 420 25.61 5.94 -14.56
N GLY A 421 26.37 5.25 -13.72
CA GLY A 421 26.06 5.06 -12.30
C GLY A 421 26.20 6.36 -11.51
N TYR A 422 25.36 6.53 -10.47
CA TYR A 422 25.37 7.71 -9.60
C TYR A 422 24.78 7.41 -8.21
N ASN A 423 25.08 8.26 -7.26
CA ASN A 423 24.51 8.27 -5.92
C ASN A 423 23.95 9.68 -5.57
N ALA A 424 23.49 9.89 -4.34
CA ALA A 424 22.92 11.18 -3.91
C ALA A 424 23.91 12.36 -4.00
N GLU A 425 25.23 12.10 -3.96
CA GLU A 425 26.25 13.14 -4.07
C GLU A 425 26.52 13.54 -5.52
N THR A 426 26.35 12.61 -6.48
CA THR A 426 26.70 12.81 -7.89
C THR A 426 25.48 12.95 -8.81
N VAL A 427 24.26 12.73 -8.31
CA VAL A 427 23.00 12.68 -9.09
C VAL A 427 22.81 13.92 -9.96
N LEU A 428 23.10 15.09 -9.48
CA LEU A 428 22.88 16.36 -10.20
C LEU A 428 23.76 16.50 -11.45
N LEU A 429 24.85 15.74 -11.52
CA LEU A 429 25.77 15.73 -12.68
C LEU A 429 25.55 14.48 -13.53
N ASP A 430 25.59 13.30 -12.91
CA ASP A 430 25.68 12.04 -13.60
C ASP A 430 24.34 11.53 -14.15
N LYS A 431 23.20 11.86 -13.50
CA LYS A 431 21.84 11.50 -13.97
C LYS A 431 21.54 12.08 -15.36
N LYS A 432 22.17 13.21 -15.75
CA LYS A 432 22.02 13.83 -17.08
C LYS A 432 22.44 12.91 -18.23
N ALA A 433 23.48 12.07 -18.00
CA ALA A 433 23.91 11.10 -19.01
C ALA A 433 22.80 10.06 -19.28
N ASN A 434 22.13 9.59 -18.22
CA ASN A 434 21.02 8.66 -18.34
C ASN A 434 19.78 9.29 -19.00
N LYS A 435 19.53 10.57 -18.77
CA LYS A 435 18.46 11.31 -19.45
C LYS A 435 18.71 11.40 -20.96
N ARG A 436 19.91 11.73 -21.37
CA ARG A 436 20.28 11.74 -22.81
C ARG A 436 20.19 10.35 -23.43
N ALA A 437 20.72 9.33 -22.75
CA ALA A 437 20.62 7.95 -23.21
C ALA A 437 19.15 7.51 -23.35
N LEU A 438 18.27 7.88 -22.42
CA LEU A 438 16.82 7.62 -22.52
C LEU A 438 16.23 8.29 -23.76
N GLN A 439 16.51 9.58 -23.97
CA GLN A 439 16.01 10.33 -25.12
C GLN A 439 16.49 9.72 -26.45
N GLU A 440 17.78 9.42 -26.58
CA GLU A 440 18.39 8.81 -27.76
C GLU A 440 17.81 7.42 -28.06
N GLN A 441 17.78 6.52 -27.06
CA GLN A 441 17.33 5.14 -27.25
C GLN A 441 15.83 5.05 -27.59
N LEU A 442 15.03 6.02 -27.13
CA LEU A 442 13.59 6.03 -27.33
C LEU A 442 13.12 6.97 -28.45
N GLY A 443 14.06 7.59 -29.19
CA GLY A 443 13.73 8.46 -30.32
C GLY A 443 13.02 9.76 -29.92
N LEU A 444 13.30 10.26 -28.73
CA LEU A 444 12.87 11.57 -28.27
C LEU A 444 13.85 12.65 -28.72
N ASP A 445 13.42 13.90 -28.77
CA ASP A 445 14.32 15.03 -28.98
C ASP A 445 15.35 15.10 -27.84
N VAL A 446 16.63 15.05 -28.16
CA VAL A 446 17.71 15.07 -27.17
C VAL A 446 17.95 16.51 -26.71
N ASP A 447 17.51 16.81 -25.48
CA ASP A 447 17.65 18.13 -24.88
C ASP A 447 17.58 18.02 -23.35
N ASP A 448 18.64 18.44 -22.66
CA ASP A 448 18.73 18.42 -21.19
C ASP A 448 17.71 19.36 -20.52
N HIS A 449 17.21 20.36 -21.23
CA HIS A 449 16.23 21.33 -20.71
C HIS A 449 14.78 20.84 -20.78
N LYS A 450 14.47 19.81 -21.56
CA LYS A 450 13.14 19.20 -21.57
C LYS A 450 12.81 18.60 -20.20
N TYR A 451 11.55 18.68 -19.81
CA TYR A 451 11.02 18.00 -18.63
C TYR A 451 10.52 16.62 -19.00
N VAL A 452 11.17 15.56 -18.55
CA VAL A 452 10.85 14.18 -18.91
C VAL A 452 10.00 13.53 -17.81
N ILE A 453 8.79 13.11 -18.16
CA ILE A 453 7.85 12.40 -17.29
C ILE A 453 7.83 10.92 -17.68
N GLY A 454 8.23 10.04 -16.76
CA GLY A 454 8.09 8.58 -16.91
C GLY A 454 6.75 8.08 -16.35
N LEU A 455 6.18 7.05 -17.00
CA LEU A 455 5.02 6.30 -16.52
C LEU A 455 5.30 4.81 -16.73
N ILE A 456 5.41 4.05 -15.64
CA ILE A 456 5.72 2.61 -15.65
C ILE A 456 4.60 1.88 -14.92
N SER A 457 3.74 1.15 -15.64
CA SER A 457 2.64 0.43 -15.00
C SER A 457 2.02 -0.64 -15.89
N ARG A 458 1.19 -1.53 -15.32
CA ARG A 458 0.20 -2.25 -16.12
C ARG A 458 -0.81 -1.25 -16.67
N LEU A 459 -1.14 -1.35 -17.97
CA LEU A 459 -2.06 -0.40 -18.62
C LEU A 459 -3.52 -0.81 -18.36
N THR A 460 -4.02 -0.50 -17.17
CA THR A 460 -5.37 -0.84 -16.70
C THR A 460 -6.08 0.37 -16.10
N ASP A 461 -7.41 0.29 -15.95
CA ASP A 461 -8.23 1.35 -15.33
C ASP A 461 -7.76 1.73 -13.93
N GLN A 462 -7.21 0.76 -13.17
CA GLN A 462 -6.65 1.01 -11.85
C GLN A 462 -5.58 2.10 -11.84
N LYS A 463 -4.83 2.25 -12.92
CA LYS A 463 -3.63 3.12 -12.99
C LYS A 463 -3.91 4.56 -13.41
N GLY A 464 -5.18 4.95 -13.60
CA GLY A 464 -5.57 6.33 -13.88
C GLY A 464 -5.17 6.83 -15.26
N LEU A 465 -5.06 5.92 -16.22
CA LEU A 465 -4.60 6.24 -17.57
C LEU A 465 -5.63 7.02 -18.39
N ASP A 466 -6.89 6.97 -18.02
CA ASP A 466 -7.95 7.83 -18.54
C ASP A 466 -7.71 9.32 -18.22
N LEU A 467 -7.23 9.62 -17.00
CA LEU A 467 -6.83 10.98 -16.63
C LEU A 467 -5.61 11.42 -17.46
N VAL A 468 -4.62 10.54 -17.63
CA VAL A 468 -3.41 10.85 -18.44
C VAL A 468 -3.78 11.12 -19.89
N ASN A 469 -4.59 10.26 -20.51
CA ASN A 469 -5.06 10.44 -21.88
C ASN A 469 -5.78 11.76 -22.09
N ALA A 470 -6.57 12.18 -21.10
CA ALA A 470 -7.34 13.44 -21.20
C ALA A 470 -6.46 14.69 -21.14
N ILE A 471 -5.30 14.65 -20.46
CA ILE A 471 -4.42 15.82 -20.31
C ILE A 471 -3.21 15.80 -21.26
N LEU A 472 -2.87 14.67 -21.86
CA LEU A 472 -1.62 14.50 -22.61
C LEU A 472 -1.44 15.56 -23.72
N PRO A 473 -2.48 15.93 -24.51
CA PRO A 473 -2.36 17.03 -25.49
C PRO A 473 -2.00 18.38 -24.87
N GLN A 474 -2.34 18.61 -23.61
CA GLN A 474 -2.05 19.85 -22.89
C GLN A 474 -0.65 19.83 -22.25
N LEU A 475 -0.09 18.63 -22.00
CA LEU A 475 1.25 18.48 -21.44
C LEU A 475 2.34 18.75 -22.46
N ILE A 476 2.09 18.45 -23.75
CA ILE A 476 3.09 18.57 -24.82
C ILE A 476 3.12 20.02 -25.31
N ASP A 477 3.89 20.84 -24.60
CA ASP A 477 4.04 22.28 -24.79
C ASP A 477 5.39 22.68 -25.45
N GLY A 478 6.11 21.70 -25.98
CA GLY A 478 7.45 21.92 -26.56
C GLY A 478 8.59 21.73 -25.55
N ASN A 479 8.33 21.78 -24.24
CA ASN A 479 9.33 21.60 -23.19
C ASN A 479 9.13 20.31 -22.38
N THR A 480 8.07 19.55 -22.65
CA THR A 480 7.70 18.35 -21.91
C THR A 480 7.78 17.11 -22.81
N GLN A 481 8.35 16.05 -22.26
CA GLN A 481 8.40 14.72 -22.89
C GLN A 481 7.73 13.70 -21.97
N VAL A 482 7.05 12.70 -22.55
CA VAL A 482 6.36 11.63 -21.82
C VAL A 482 6.79 10.27 -22.33
N VAL A 483 7.26 9.43 -21.42
CA VAL A 483 7.69 8.05 -21.70
C VAL A 483 6.78 7.07 -20.97
N VAL A 484 6.11 6.21 -21.71
CA VAL A 484 5.22 5.18 -21.16
C VAL A 484 5.84 3.80 -21.35
N LEU A 485 5.85 2.98 -20.31
CA LEU A 485 6.25 1.57 -20.36
C LEU A 485 5.19 0.70 -19.69
N GLY A 486 4.68 -0.28 -20.42
CA GLY A 486 3.76 -1.28 -19.89
C GLY A 486 2.89 -1.96 -20.93
N THR A 487 2.11 -2.93 -20.50
CA THR A 487 1.09 -3.64 -21.30
C THR A 487 -0.20 -3.78 -20.52
N GLY A 488 -1.33 -3.99 -21.21
CA GLY A 488 -2.60 -4.23 -20.54
C GLY A 488 -3.81 -4.14 -21.46
N ASP A 489 -4.72 -3.22 -21.16
CA ASP A 489 -5.94 -3.01 -21.94
C ASP A 489 -5.61 -2.38 -23.30
N PRO A 490 -6.04 -2.99 -24.40
CA PRO A 490 -5.80 -2.47 -25.75
C PRO A 490 -6.23 -1.00 -25.94
N ARG A 491 -7.26 -0.54 -25.24
CA ARG A 491 -7.69 0.87 -25.31
C ARG A 491 -6.58 1.84 -24.93
N TYR A 492 -5.83 1.52 -23.88
CA TYR A 492 -4.72 2.36 -23.42
C TYR A 492 -3.48 2.16 -24.28
N GLU A 493 -3.18 0.93 -24.68
CA GLU A 493 -2.07 0.65 -25.59
C GLU A 493 -2.20 1.42 -26.92
N ASP A 494 -3.38 1.36 -27.55
CA ASP A 494 -3.65 2.02 -28.81
C ASP A 494 -3.67 3.55 -28.66
N SER A 495 -4.18 4.06 -27.53
CA SER A 495 -4.15 5.48 -27.22
C SER A 495 -2.72 6.02 -27.14
N PHE A 496 -1.83 5.32 -26.41
CA PHE A 496 -0.43 5.76 -26.31
C PHE A 496 0.34 5.64 -27.62
N ARG A 497 0.09 4.61 -28.44
CA ARG A 497 0.62 4.53 -29.81
C ARG A 497 0.14 5.69 -30.69
N TYR A 498 -1.13 6.09 -30.54
CA TYR A 498 -1.65 7.27 -31.22
C TYR A 498 -0.91 8.54 -30.81
N PHE A 499 -0.72 8.79 -29.49
CA PHE A 499 -0.01 9.97 -29.01
C PHE A 499 1.46 10.00 -29.41
N GLU A 500 2.16 8.87 -29.43
CA GLU A 500 3.52 8.76 -29.95
C GLU A 500 3.60 9.20 -31.43
N ASN A 501 2.64 8.75 -32.25
CA ASN A 501 2.58 9.16 -33.64
C ASN A 501 2.23 10.64 -33.82
N ALA A 502 1.35 11.18 -32.95
CA ALA A 502 0.92 12.58 -33.02
C ALA A 502 2.00 13.55 -32.51
N TYR A 503 2.81 13.14 -31.52
CA TYR A 503 3.79 13.98 -30.84
C TYR A 503 5.20 13.38 -30.91
N LYS A 504 5.67 13.13 -32.14
CA LYS A 504 7.02 12.58 -32.42
C LYS A 504 8.11 13.43 -31.77
N GLY A 505 9.09 12.76 -31.11
CA GLY A 505 10.16 13.43 -30.38
C GLY A 505 9.76 13.90 -28.96
N SER A 506 8.46 13.90 -28.64
CA SER A 506 7.96 14.32 -27.31
C SER A 506 7.24 13.19 -26.54
N VAL A 507 6.67 12.21 -27.23
CA VAL A 507 6.00 11.06 -26.59
C VAL A 507 6.60 9.77 -27.13
N CYS A 508 6.90 8.83 -26.24
CA CYS A 508 7.32 7.46 -26.57
C CYS A 508 6.49 6.44 -25.80
N SER A 509 5.89 5.46 -26.51
CA SER A 509 5.08 4.39 -25.97
C SER A 509 5.79 3.04 -26.09
N ASN A 510 6.31 2.52 -24.98
CA ASN A 510 6.92 1.19 -24.93
C ASN A 510 5.86 0.18 -24.45
N ILE A 511 5.11 -0.37 -25.43
CA ILE A 511 4.03 -1.34 -25.12
C ILE A 511 4.64 -2.73 -25.00
N MET A 512 5.32 -2.94 -23.88
CA MET A 512 6.00 -4.20 -23.53
C MET A 512 6.27 -4.29 -22.04
N TYR A 513 6.62 -5.49 -21.58
CA TYR A 513 7.29 -5.69 -20.30
C TYR A 513 8.80 -5.74 -20.54
N ASP A 514 9.54 -4.78 -20.00
CA ASP A 514 11.00 -4.72 -20.13
C ASP A 514 11.59 -4.09 -18.86
N GLU A 515 12.25 -4.93 -18.07
CA GLU A 515 12.88 -4.51 -16.80
C GLU A 515 14.07 -3.58 -17.05
N GLY A 516 14.90 -3.83 -18.07
CA GLY A 516 16.04 -2.98 -18.40
C GLY A 516 15.59 -1.55 -18.78
N ARG A 517 14.53 -1.45 -19.57
CA ARG A 517 13.90 -0.18 -19.94
C ARG A 517 13.30 0.55 -18.73
N ALA A 518 12.72 -0.18 -17.79
CA ALA A 518 12.21 0.40 -16.54
C ALA A 518 13.34 1.10 -15.76
N HIS A 519 14.49 0.47 -15.60
CA HIS A 519 15.67 1.06 -14.95
C HIS A 519 16.13 2.34 -15.65
N LEU A 520 16.21 2.32 -16.98
CA LEU A 520 16.59 3.49 -17.77
C LEU A 520 15.56 4.63 -17.64
N ILE A 521 14.25 4.32 -17.59
CA ILE A 521 13.19 5.32 -17.40
C ILE A 521 13.29 5.93 -15.98
N TYR A 522 13.49 5.13 -14.93
CA TYR A 522 13.73 5.66 -13.59
C TYR A 522 14.96 6.57 -13.56
N ALA A 523 16.06 6.18 -14.19
CA ALA A 523 17.29 6.96 -14.17
C ALA A 523 17.25 8.19 -15.09
N GLY A 524 16.52 8.15 -16.20
CA GLY A 524 16.50 9.21 -17.23
C GLY A 524 15.36 10.21 -17.10
N SER A 525 14.30 9.92 -16.32
CA SER A 525 13.18 10.84 -16.13
C SER A 525 13.47 11.88 -15.04
N ASP A 526 12.87 13.07 -15.15
CA ASP A 526 12.85 14.07 -14.09
C ASP A 526 11.75 13.78 -13.08
N ALA A 527 10.57 13.34 -13.54
CA ALA A 527 9.46 12.94 -12.69
C ALA A 527 8.86 11.59 -13.09
N LEU A 528 8.26 10.89 -12.12
CA LEU A 528 7.47 9.68 -12.35
C LEU A 528 6.01 9.92 -12.02
N LEU A 529 5.11 9.60 -12.95
CA LEU A 529 3.67 9.80 -12.82
C LEU A 529 2.97 8.53 -12.35
N VAL A 530 2.24 8.60 -11.21
CA VAL A 530 1.47 7.47 -10.65
C VAL A 530 0.08 7.93 -10.23
N PRO A 531 -0.84 8.19 -11.19
CA PRO A 531 -2.15 8.81 -10.95
C PRO A 531 -3.24 7.79 -10.58
N SER A 532 -2.90 6.71 -9.90
CA SER A 532 -3.75 5.53 -9.68
C SER A 532 -5.10 5.85 -9.03
N LEU A 533 -6.17 5.20 -9.50
CA LEU A 533 -7.49 5.23 -8.87
C LEU A 533 -7.47 4.62 -7.47
N PHE A 534 -6.73 3.55 -7.29
CA PHE A 534 -6.33 2.99 -6.00
C PHE A 534 -4.96 2.32 -6.14
N GLU A 535 -4.14 2.43 -5.10
CA GLU A 535 -2.79 1.85 -5.08
C GLU A 535 -2.49 1.32 -3.69
N PRO A 536 -2.62 0.00 -3.44
CA PRO A 536 -2.42 -0.57 -2.11
C PRO A 536 -1.11 -0.13 -1.44
N CYS A 537 0.00 -0.26 -2.14
CA CYS A 537 1.30 0.24 -1.72
C CYS A 537 1.92 1.12 -2.80
N GLY A 538 2.14 0.57 -3.99
CA GLY A 538 3.02 1.14 -5.01
C GLY A 538 4.50 0.93 -4.64
N LEU A 539 5.27 0.44 -5.60
CA LEU A 539 6.73 0.34 -5.48
C LEU A 539 7.42 1.33 -6.42
N THR A 540 6.75 1.72 -7.50
CA THR A 540 7.31 2.58 -8.54
C THR A 540 7.73 3.95 -8.03
N GLN A 541 6.96 4.56 -7.11
CA GLN A 541 7.33 5.84 -6.49
C GLN A 541 8.54 5.69 -5.54
N LEU A 542 8.68 4.55 -4.85
CA LEU A 542 9.84 4.27 -3.99
C LEU A 542 11.11 4.11 -4.82
N ILE A 543 11.02 3.35 -5.92
CA ILE A 543 12.11 3.18 -6.87
C ILE A 543 12.46 4.50 -7.53
N ALA A 544 11.47 5.31 -7.94
CA ALA A 544 11.69 6.63 -8.51
C ALA A 544 12.49 7.53 -7.55
N MET A 545 12.08 7.63 -6.28
CA MET A 545 12.83 8.38 -5.27
C MET A 545 14.27 7.88 -5.13
N ARG A 546 14.48 6.56 -5.09
CA ARG A 546 15.82 5.96 -5.02
C ARG A 546 16.71 6.33 -6.21
N TYR A 547 16.11 6.56 -7.39
CA TYR A 547 16.78 6.99 -8.61
C TYR A 547 16.78 8.52 -8.81
N GLY A 548 16.38 9.31 -7.80
CA GLY A 548 16.31 10.76 -7.89
C GLY A 548 15.32 11.27 -8.93
N THR A 549 14.22 10.54 -9.11
CA THR A 549 13.11 10.89 -9.99
C THR A 549 11.90 11.23 -9.14
N VAL A 550 11.46 12.49 -9.21
CA VAL A 550 10.46 13.05 -8.31
C VAL A 550 9.07 12.46 -8.60
N PRO A 551 8.38 11.87 -7.62
CA PRO A 551 7.06 11.28 -7.84
C PRO A 551 5.95 12.34 -7.94
N ILE A 552 5.03 12.13 -8.90
CA ILE A 552 3.75 12.87 -9.02
C ILE A 552 2.63 11.85 -8.85
N VAL A 553 1.91 11.90 -7.74
CA VAL A 553 1.01 10.81 -7.36
C VAL A 553 -0.38 11.29 -6.91
N ARG A 554 -1.38 10.41 -7.02
CA ARG A 554 -2.65 10.62 -6.32
C ARG A 554 -2.54 10.16 -4.86
N GLU A 555 -3.18 10.89 -3.94
CA GLU A 555 -3.20 10.58 -2.51
C GLU A 555 -4.15 9.41 -2.22
N THR A 556 -3.65 8.17 -2.42
CA THR A 556 -4.37 6.92 -2.13
C THR A 556 -3.40 5.85 -1.67
N GLY A 557 -3.81 5.01 -0.73
CA GLY A 557 -3.04 3.88 -0.21
C GLY A 557 -1.59 4.24 0.10
N GLY A 558 -0.66 3.39 -0.33
CA GLY A 558 0.76 3.61 -0.07
C GLY A 558 1.38 4.81 -0.77
N LEU A 559 0.76 5.35 -1.83
CA LEU A 559 1.22 6.61 -2.43
C LEU A 559 1.09 7.76 -1.44
N LYS A 560 -0.04 7.83 -0.71
CA LYS A 560 -0.25 8.83 0.34
C LYS A 560 0.69 8.65 1.53
N ASP A 561 1.00 7.41 1.90
CA ASP A 561 1.88 7.12 3.03
C ASP A 561 3.36 7.43 2.73
N THR A 562 3.77 7.37 1.45
CA THR A 562 5.18 7.46 1.05
C THR A 562 5.57 8.79 0.41
N VAL A 563 4.62 9.49 -0.25
CA VAL A 563 4.87 10.76 -0.93
C VAL A 563 4.20 11.89 -0.16
N GLN A 564 5.03 12.75 0.43
CA GLN A 564 4.60 13.97 1.13
C GLN A 564 4.52 15.12 0.12
N PRO A 565 3.40 15.87 0.08
CA PRO A 565 3.25 16.97 -0.88
C PRO A 565 4.31 18.05 -0.66
N TYR A 566 4.97 18.45 -1.74
CA TYR A 566 5.94 19.55 -1.69
C TYR A 566 5.26 20.87 -1.30
N ASN A 567 5.84 21.53 -0.30
CA ASN A 567 5.39 22.82 0.21
C ASN A 567 6.38 23.91 -0.20
N GLN A 568 5.97 24.77 -1.15
CA GLN A 568 6.81 25.86 -1.67
C GLN A 568 7.21 26.92 -0.63
N TYR A 569 6.58 26.97 0.55
CA TYR A 569 6.87 27.97 1.60
C TYR A 569 7.88 27.43 2.63
N THR A 570 7.85 26.14 2.93
CA THR A 570 8.76 25.52 3.91
C THR A 570 9.88 24.72 3.25
N ASP A 571 9.78 24.46 1.94
CA ASP A 571 10.64 23.61 1.14
C ASP A 571 10.70 22.14 1.64
N GLU A 572 9.62 21.70 2.27
CA GLU A 572 9.43 20.33 2.74
C GLU A 572 8.64 19.51 1.71
N GLY A 573 8.69 18.19 1.86
CA GLY A 573 8.03 17.24 0.98
C GLY A 573 9.00 16.54 0.03
N ASN A 574 8.51 15.54 -0.68
CA ASN A 574 9.30 14.66 -1.54
C ASN A 574 8.57 14.29 -2.84
N GLY A 575 7.62 15.13 -3.28
CA GLY A 575 6.89 14.93 -4.53
C GLY A 575 5.67 15.83 -4.65
N PHE A 576 4.91 15.65 -5.71
CA PHE A 576 3.71 16.43 -5.98
C PHE A 576 2.48 15.53 -5.91
N THR A 577 1.43 15.98 -5.22
CA THR A 577 0.26 15.15 -4.98
C THR A 577 -1.04 15.85 -5.41
N PHE A 578 -2.07 15.05 -5.67
CA PHE A 578 -3.45 15.53 -5.82
C PHE A 578 -4.40 14.55 -5.11
N ASP A 579 -5.48 15.06 -4.52
CA ASP A 579 -6.36 14.30 -3.61
C ASP A 579 -7.50 13.56 -4.31
N ARG A 580 -8.17 14.18 -5.29
CA ARG A 580 -9.34 13.63 -5.96
C ARG A 580 -9.02 13.13 -7.36
N TYR A 581 -9.71 12.05 -7.77
CA TYR A 581 -9.56 11.46 -9.10
C TYR A 581 -10.21 12.36 -10.16
N GLU A 582 -9.53 13.47 -10.50
CA GLU A 582 -10.00 14.51 -11.41
C GLU A 582 -8.86 14.98 -12.33
N THR A 583 -9.15 15.07 -13.62
CA THR A 583 -8.22 15.47 -14.67
C THR A 583 -7.53 16.82 -14.39
N GLY A 584 -8.31 17.81 -13.92
CA GLY A 584 -7.78 19.15 -13.64
C GLY A 584 -6.80 19.19 -12.49
N LEU A 585 -6.99 18.34 -11.45
CA LEU A 585 -6.08 18.25 -10.31
C LEU A 585 -4.78 17.52 -10.66
N LEU A 586 -4.86 16.50 -11.51
CA LEU A 586 -3.67 15.86 -12.06
C LEU A 586 -2.82 16.86 -12.86
N LEU A 587 -3.47 17.62 -13.76
CA LEU A 587 -2.78 18.65 -14.56
C LEU A 587 -2.17 19.73 -13.67
N ASP A 588 -2.87 20.17 -12.60
CA ASP A 588 -2.34 21.13 -11.63
C ASP A 588 -1.09 20.58 -10.91
N ALA A 589 -1.12 19.34 -10.44
CA ALA A 589 0.03 18.72 -9.77
C ALA A 589 1.26 18.66 -10.70
N ILE A 590 1.07 18.30 -11.98
CA ILE A 590 2.14 18.30 -12.97
C ILE A 590 2.63 19.74 -13.24
N ASN A 591 1.75 20.72 -13.35
CA ASN A 591 2.14 22.11 -13.60
C ASN A 591 2.90 22.71 -12.40
N ARG A 592 2.52 22.37 -11.16
CA ARG A 592 3.29 22.77 -9.98
C ARG A 592 4.70 22.19 -10.00
N SER A 593 4.85 20.93 -10.37
CA SER A 593 6.16 20.29 -10.47
C SER A 593 7.01 20.93 -11.58
N LYS A 594 6.44 21.18 -12.76
CA LYS A 594 7.10 21.89 -13.86
C LYS A 594 7.52 23.31 -13.46
N THR A 595 6.67 24.01 -12.69
CA THR A 595 7.00 25.36 -12.22
C THR A 595 8.27 25.32 -11.36
N VAL A 596 8.37 24.43 -10.37
CA VAL A 596 9.59 24.31 -9.55
C VAL A 596 10.79 23.92 -10.41
N TYR A 597 10.63 22.94 -11.31
CA TYR A 597 11.71 22.47 -12.19
C TYR A 597 12.31 23.58 -13.06
N PHE A 598 11.48 24.43 -13.65
CA PHE A 598 11.93 25.49 -14.59
C PHE A 598 12.27 26.82 -13.92
N THR A 599 11.66 27.15 -12.76
CA THR A 599 11.81 28.48 -12.16
C THR A 599 12.63 28.48 -10.88
N ASP A 600 12.77 27.32 -10.19
CA ASP A 600 13.55 27.18 -8.95
C ASP A 600 14.35 25.86 -8.94
N ARG A 601 15.36 25.83 -9.80
CA ARG A 601 16.18 24.63 -10.00
C ARG A 601 16.90 24.20 -8.73
N THR A 602 17.26 25.12 -7.86
CA THR A 602 17.94 24.82 -6.59
C THR A 602 17.06 23.96 -5.69
N ARG A 603 15.80 24.37 -5.48
CA ARG A 603 14.85 23.58 -4.67
C ARG A 603 14.49 22.25 -5.30
N TRP A 604 14.39 22.20 -6.62
CA TRP A 604 14.21 20.94 -7.33
C TRP A 604 15.37 19.97 -7.07
N ASP A 605 16.60 20.45 -7.20
CA ASP A 605 17.81 19.65 -7.00
C ASP A 605 17.96 19.18 -5.55
N GLU A 606 17.62 20.03 -4.57
CA GLU A 606 17.56 19.66 -3.15
C GLU A 606 16.51 18.57 -2.87
N MET A 607 15.33 18.63 -3.51
CA MET A 607 14.31 17.59 -3.43
C MET A 607 14.82 16.26 -4.00
N VAL A 608 15.46 16.27 -5.16
CA VAL A 608 16.06 15.08 -5.79
C VAL A 608 17.07 14.41 -4.85
N VAL A 609 17.96 15.19 -4.23
CA VAL A 609 18.95 14.65 -3.28
C VAL A 609 18.27 14.09 -2.03
N ARG A 610 17.29 14.80 -1.48
CA ARG A 610 16.51 14.37 -0.30
C ARG A 610 15.76 13.07 -0.56
N ASP A 611 15.17 12.90 -1.74
CA ASP A 611 14.48 11.68 -2.16
C ASP A 611 15.42 10.48 -2.21
N MET A 612 16.61 10.65 -2.78
CA MET A 612 17.62 9.59 -2.84
C MET A 612 18.17 9.18 -1.47
N GLN A 613 18.17 10.11 -0.50
CA GLN A 613 18.63 9.85 0.87
C GLN A 613 17.55 9.22 1.76
N LYS A 614 16.30 9.22 1.30
CA LYS A 614 15.20 8.61 2.06
C LYS A 614 15.40 7.10 2.16
N ASP A 615 15.31 6.56 3.37
CA ASP A 615 15.29 5.11 3.58
C ASP A 615 13.98 4.52 3.06
N VAL A 616 14.06 3.81 1.94
CA VAL A 616 12.97 3.08 1.30
C VAL A 616 13.20 1.57 1.33
N SER A 617 14.15 1.11 2.14
CA SER A 617 14.50 -0.32 2.30
C SER A 617 13.41 -1.09 3.05
N TRP A 618 13.55 -2.40 3.04
CA TRP A 618 12.70 -3.31 3.81
C TRP A 618 12.99 -3.29 5.32
N GLU A 619 14.06 -2.64 5.79
CA GLU A 619 14.49 -2.73 7.19
C GLU A 619 13.40 -2.27 8.18
N ASN A 620 12.81 -1.10 7.93
CA ASN A 620 11.76 -0.56 8.79
C ASN A 620 10.48 -1.41 8.77
N SER A 621 10.10 -1.93 7.59
CA SER A 621 8.94 -2.80 7.44
C SER A 621 9.18 -4.14 8.13
N ALA A 622 10.37 -4.74 8.00
CA ALA A 622 10.74 -5.99 8.64
C ALA A 622 10.73 -5.87 10.18
N LYS A 623 11.20 -4.76 10.75
CA LYS A 623 11.09 -4.47 12.20
C LYS A 623 9.63 -4.51 12.66
N GLN A 624 8.73 -3.83 11.94
CA GLN A 624 7.30 -3.81 12.25
C GLN A 624 6.67 -5.22 12.15
N TYR A 625 6.98 -6.00 11.11
CA TYR A 625 6.52 -7.38 11.01
C TYR A 625 7.05 -8.26 12.14
N ALA A 626 8.33 -8.12 12.52
CA ALA A 626 8.91 -8.86 13.63
C ALA A 626 8.23 -8.50 14.98
N GLU A 627 7.82 -7.25 15.16
CA GLU A 627 7.02 -6.82 16.33
C GLU A 627 5.64 -7.48 16.35
N LEU A 628 4.93 -7.50 15.21
CA LEU A 628 3.64 -8.17 15.10
C LEU A 628 3.76 -9.69 15.32
N TYR A 629 4.85 -10.32 14.90
CA TYR A 629 5.08 -11.74 15.20
C TYR A 629 5.28 -11.98 16.70
N ARG A 630 5.96 -11.05 17.41
CA ARG A 630 6.08 -11.13 18.89
C ARG A 630 4.72 -10.90 19.57
N GLU A 631 3.90 -9.98 19.07
CA GLU A 631 2.53 -9.78 19.56
C GLU A 631 1.68 -11.04 19.43
N LEU A 632 1.77 -11.72 18.27
CA LEU A 632 1.00 -12.94 18.00
C LEU A 632 1.42 -14.14 18.83
N LYS A 633 2.70 -14.29 19.08
CA LYS A 633 3.27 -15.41 19.83
C LYS A 633 4.42 -14.87 20.68
N PRO A 634 4.12 -14.40 21.90
CA PRO A 634 5.10 -13.82 22.84
C PRO A 634 6.26 -14.73 23.20
#